data_db83dd036643815e99fb44321840ee9d
#
_entry.id   db83dd036643815e99fb44321840ee9d
#
_cell.length_a   1.000
_cell.length_b   1.000
_cell.length_c   1.000
_cell.angle_alpha   90.00
_cell.angle_beta   90.00
_cell.angle_gamma   90.00
#
_symmetry.space_group_name_H-M   'P 1'
#
loop_
_entity.id
_entity.type
_entity.pdbx_description
1 polymer ?
#
loop_
_entity_poly.entity_id
_entity_poly.type
_entity_poly.pdbx_seq_one_letter_code
_entity_poly.pdbx_strand_id
1 'polypeptide(L)'
;MTKREEKRNLETIPVGSLGIIPLEGCRPLGEKVDYYLVKWRTERESEHKDSLAFSGYQRNSYILEAAVPRFGSGEAKGVIKESVRGSDLYLLIDVANYSLTYSLCGHENHMSPDDHYQDLKRIIAAVGGKARRITVIMPFLYESRQHKRSARESLDCALALQEMVNMGVDNIITFDAHDPRVQNAIPLHGFETVQPAYQFIKGLLSHVKNLQIDNDHMMVISPDEGGMSRAIYIANVLGLDMGMFYKRRDYTRIENGRNPIVAHEFLGSSIEGKDMIVIDDMISSGESVLEVATALKKRKANKIFVFATFGLFTAGLDRFDRAYADGAIDRVLTTNLIYQTPELLSREWYISCDMSKYIAYIIDTLNHDTSISDLLNPVERIQSAVARYHDGELDV
;
A
#
# COMPACT_ATOMS: atom_id res chain seq x y z
N MET A 1 -17.94 -8.69 8.66
CA MET A 1 -18.22 -7.32 9.17
C MET A 1 -19.37 -7.43 10.15
N THR A 2 -19.13 -7.10 11.41
CA THR A 2 -20.21 -7.06 12.39
C THR A 2 -21.14 -5.89 12.07
N LYS A 3 -22.46 -6.03 12.33
CA LYS A 3 -23.46 -4.96 12.19
C LYS A 3 -23.08 -3.62 12.88
N ARG A 4 -22.01 -3.61 13.68
CA ARG A 4 -21.44 -2.43 14.35
C ARG A 4 -20.56 -1.56 13.43
N GLU A 5 -19.97 -2.13 12.38
CA GLU A 5 -19.12 -1.37 11.44
C GLU A 5 -19.96 -0.59 10.40
N GLU A 6 -21.21 -1.01 10.16
CA GLU A 6 -22.09 -0.37 9.16
C GLU A 6 -22.82 0.88 9.69
N LYS A 7 -22.81 1.11 11.01
CA LYS A 7 -23.48 2.26 11.65
C LYS A 7 -22.49 3.13 12.44
N ARG A 8 -21.41 3.61 11.82
CA ARG A 8 -20.76 4.81 12.33
C ARG A 8 -21.66 5.99 11.93
N ASN A 9 -22.53 6.41 12.82
CA ASN A 9 -23.11 7.75 12.77
C ASN A 9 -21.95 8.72 12.98
N LEU A 10 -21.42 9.24 11.88
CA LEU A 10 -20.47 10.34 11.92
C LEU A 10 -21.32 11.57 12.27
N GLU A 11 -21.36 11.90 13.55
CA GLU A 11 -22.13 13.04 14.07
C GLU A 11 -21.45 14.39 13.77
N THR A 12 -20.27 14.36 13.18
CA THR A 12 -19.47 15.54 12.90
C THR A 12 -19.78 16.13 11.52
N ILE A 13 -19.69 17.46 11.43
CA ILE A 13 -19.83 18.17 10.17
C ILE A 13 -18.59 17.93 9.31
N PRO A 14 -18.74 17.65 8.00
CA PRO A 14 -17.60 17.52 7.11
C PRO A 14 -16.72 18.78 7.09
N VAL A 15 -15.40 18.60 6.98
CA VAL A 15 -14.42 19.69 6.85
C VAL A 15 -14.76 20.59 5.67
N GLY A 16 -15.20 19.99 4.57
CA GLY A 16 -15.64 20.68 3.36
C GLY A 16 -16.30 19.67 2.41
N SER A 17 -16.78 20.14 1.28
CA SER A 17 -17.27 19.26 0.22
C SER A 17 -16.17 18.30 -0.19
N LEU A 18 -16.45 16.99 -0.16
CA LEU A 18 -15.48 15.99 -0.56
C LEU A 18 -15.18 16.09 -2.06
N GLY A 19 -13.91 16.10 -2.41
CA GLY A 19 -13.42 15.97 -3.78
C GLY A 19 -12.26 14.96 -3.84
N ILE A 20 -12.29 14.08 -4.84
CA ILE A 20 -11.25 13.10 -5.10
C ILE A 20 -10.69 13.33 -6.49
N ILE A 21 -9.40 13.47 -6.64
CA ILE A 21 -8.71 13.50 -7.93
C ILE A 21 -7.76 12.30 -7.99
N PRO A 22 -8.20 11.16 -8.54
CA PRO A 22 -7.27 10.11 -8.91
C PRO A 22 -6.49 10.55 -10.16
N LEU A 23 -5.16 10.62 -10.05
CA LEU A 23 -4.32 10.81 -11.23
C LEU A 23 -4.48 9.60 -12.17
N GLU A 24 -4.15 9.76 -13.44
CA GLU A 24 -4.43 8.78 -14.50
C GLU A 24 -4.01 7.34 -14.12
N GLY A 25 -2.80 7.16 -13.60
CA GLY A 25 -2.29 5.85 -13.17
C GLY A 25 -3.02 5.23 -11.98
N CYS A 26 -3.80 6.03 -11.25
CA CYS A 26 -4.55 5.60 -10.06
C CYS A 26 -6.07 5.57 -10.30
N ARG A 27 -6.51 5.81 -11.54
CA ARG A 27 -7.94 5.95 -11.88
C ARG A 27 -8.77 4.73 -11.48
N PRO A 28 -8.37 3.47 -11.79
CA PRO A 28 -9.15 2.29 -11.41
C PRO A 28 -9.33 2.12 -9.89
N LEU A 29 -8.30 2.45 -9.11
CA LEU A 29 -8.38 2.45 -7.65
C LEU A 29 -9.31 3.56 -7.15
N GLY A 30 -9.19 4.77 -7.71
CA GLY A 30 -10.03 5.92 -7.39
C GLY A 30 -11.51 5.66 -7.65
N GLU A 31 -11.86 5.01 -8.75
CA GLU A 31 -13.24 4.63 -9.08
C GLU A 31 -13.84 3.63 -8.09
N LYS A 32 -13.06 2.65 -7.65
CA LYS A 32 -13.48 1.73 -6.59
C LYS A 32 -13.67 2.44 -5.24
N VAL A 33 -12.79 3.37 -4.91
CA VAL A 33 -12.89 4.19 -3.69
C VAL A 33 -14.17 5.03 -3.74
N ASP A 34 -14.42 5.71 -4.85
CA ASP A 34 -15.61 6.51 -5.08
C ASP A 34 -16.90 5.70 -4.93
N TYR A 35 -16.92 4.49 -5.53
CA TYR A 35 -18.06 3.57 -5.39
C TYR A 35 -18.44 3.31 -3.92
N TYR A 36 -17.46 3.04 -3.05
CA TYR A 36 -17.75 2.80 -1.63
C TYR A 36 -18.25 4.07 -0.92
N LEU A 37 -17.67 5.22 -1.22
CA LEU A 37 -18.08 6.50 -0.63
C LEU A 37 -19.50 6.88 -1.04
N VAL A 38 -19.82 6.76 -2.32
CA VAL A 38 -21.18 7.01 -2.85
C VAL A 38 -22.17 6.06 -2.17
N LYS A 39 -21.86 4.76 -2.16
CA LYS A 39 -22.71 3.75 -1.53
C LYS A 39 -23.02 4.10 -0.07
N TRP A 40 -22.00 4.32 0.74
CA TRP A 40 -22.20 4.56 2.18
C TRP A 40 -22.91 5.87 2.46
N ARG A 41 -22.59 6.94 1.73
CA ARG A 41 -23.23 8.23 1.95
C ARG A 41 -24.67 8.28 1.45
N THR A 42 -25.02 7.43 0.48
CA THR A 42 -26.41 7.25 0.04
C THR A 42 -27.20 6.43 1.08
N GLU A 43 -26.61 5.39 1.65
CA GLU A 43 -27.24 4.53 2.65
C GLU A 43 -27.35 5.21 4.03
N ARG A 44 -26.52 6.21 4.29
CA ARG A 44 -26.49 6.93 5.56
C ARG A 44 -27.70 7.87 5.67
N GLU A 45 -28.69 7.49 6.44
CA GLU A 45 -29.79 8.40 6.80
C GLU A 45 -29.23 9.52 7.68
N SER A 46 -29.08 10.69 7.13
CA SER A 46 -28.63 11.87 7.86
C SER A 46 -29.88 12.64 8.34
N GLU A 47 -30.01 12.83 9.65
CA GLU A 47 -31.01 13.72 10.25
C GLU A 47 -30.83 15.18 9.82
N HIS A 48 -29.71 15.49 9.14
CA HIS A 48 -29.31 16.83 8.75
C HIS A 48 -29.28 17.06 7.23
N LYS A 49 -30.02 16.27 6.44
CA LYS A 49 -30.05 16.39 4.97
C LYS A 49 -30.34 17.80 4.45
N ASP A 50 -31.12 18.57 5.18
CA ASP A 50 -31.53 19.92 4.80
C ASP A 50 -30.60 21.03 5.35
N SER A 51 -29.55 20.68 6.08
CA SER A 51 -28.58 21.65 6.59
C SER A 51 -27.61 22.11 5.50
N LEU A 52 -27.34 23.40 5.42
CA LEU A 52 -26.31 23.98 4.52
C LEU A 52 -24.93 23.38 4.75
N ALA A 53 -24.63 22.93 5.99
CA ALA A 53 -23.37 22.26 6.32
C ALA A 53 -23.16 20.93 5.57
N PHE A 54 -24.26 20.29 5.13
CA PHE A 54 -24.25 19.06 4.36
C PHE A 54 -24.56 19.26 2.87
N SER A 55 -24.53 20.51 2.40
CA SER A 55 -24.74 20.80 0.98
C SER A 55 -23.68 20.08 0.13
N GLY A 56 -24.14 19.25 -0.81
CA GLY A 56 -23.27 18.42 -1.67
C GLY A 56 -22.66 17.22 -0.97
N TYR A 57 -23.15 16.82 0.20
CA TYR A 57 -22.72 15.62 0.91
C TYR A 57 -23.05 14.33 0.15
N GLN A 58 -24.24 14.23 -0.42
CA GLN A 58 -24.64 13.13 -1.28
C GLN A 58 -24.44 13.52 -2.75
N ARG A 59 -23.67 12.73 -3.47
CA ARG A 59 -23.38 12.89 -4.89
C ARG A 59 -23.38 11.55 -5.57
N ASN A 60 -23.54 11.56 -6.89
CA ASN A 60 -23.39 10.38 -7.74
C ASN A 60 -21.91 9.99 -7.95
N SER A 61 -21.00 10.92 -7.72
CA SER A 61 -19.56 10.71 -7.69
C SER A 61 -18.85 11.87 -6.95
N TYR A 62 -17.78 11.58 -6.27
CA TYR A 62 -16.88 12.55 -5.63
C TYR A 62 -15.63 12.78 -6.47
N ILE A 63 -15.46 12.06 -7.59
CA ILE A 63 -14.35 12.26 -8.50
C ILE A 63 -14.51 13.61 -9.20
N LEU A 64 -13.46 14.42 -9.12
CA LEU A 64 -13.32 15.67 -9.85
C LEU A 64 -12.44 15.42 -11.07
N GLU A 65 -12.89 15.91 -12.24
CA GLU A 65 -12.18 15.71 -13.49
C GLU A 65 -10.93 16.59 -13.55
N ALA A 66 -9.78 15.94 -13.66
CA ALA A 66 -8.48 16.56 -13.86
C ALA A 66 -7.71 15.83 -14.97
N ALA A 67 -6.74 16.52 -15.56
CA ALA A 67 -5.90 15.98 -16.61
C ALA A 67 -4.52 16.64 -16.60
N VAL A 68 -3.53 15.92 -17.10
CA VAL A 68 -2.17 16.43 -17.28
C VAL A 68 -1.73 16.22 -18.73
N PRO A 69 -2.30 16.98 -19.69
CA PRO A 69 -1.95 16.85 -21.11
C PRO A 69 -0.50 17.21 -21.36
N ARG A 70 0.17 16.36 -22.18
CA ARG A 70 1.55 16.53 -22.61
C ARG A 70 1.66 17.32 -23.90
N PHE A 71 2.68 18.14 -24.00
CA PHE A 71 3.15 18.72 -25.27
C PHE A 71 4.08 17.72 -25.98
N GLY A 72 4.30 17.89 -27.27
CA GLY A 72 5.19 17.02 -28.03
C GLY A 72 6.65 17.02 -27.56
N SER A 73 7.07 18.02 -26.79
CA SER A 73 8.37 18.10 -26.11
C SER A 73 8.45 17.25 -24.81
N GLY A 74 7.33 16.64 -24.37
CA GLY A 74 7.22 15.93 -23.09
C GLY A 74 6.83 16.79 -21.91
N GLU A 75 6.88 18.12 -22.02
CA GLU A 75 6.33 19.03 -21.01
C GLU A 75 4.83 18.83 -20.84
N ALA A 76 4.29 19.21 -19.67
CA ALA A 76 2.88 19.05 -19.41
C ALA A 76 2.32 20.21 -18.58
N LYS A 77 0.99 20.30 -18.51
CA LYS A 77 0.28 21.24 -17.66
C LYS A 77 -0.82 20.52 -16.86
N GLY A 78 -0.99 20.87 -15.58
CA GLY A 78 -2.12 20.41 -14.78
C GLY A 78 -3.38 21.20 -15.14
N VAL A 79 -4.51 20.50 -15.31
CA VAL A 79 -5.82 21.08 -15.59
C VAL A 79 -6.84 20.44 -14.68
N ILE A 80 -7.62 21.25 -13.94
CA ILE A 80 -8.79 20.82 -13.18
C ILE A 80 -10.01 21.44 -13.85
N LYS A 81 -10.98 20.60 -14.22
CA LYS A 81 -12.14 21.05 -15.01
C LYS A 81 -13.28 21.62 -14.17
N GLU A 82 -13.23 21.41 -12.86
CA GLU A 82 -14.28 21.82 -11.93
C GLU A 82 -13.71 22.70 -10.81
N SER A 83 -14.59 23.41 -10.09
CA SER A 83 -14.17 24.23 -8.97
C SER A 83 -13.82 23.37 -7.75
N VAL A 84 -12.63 23.56 -7.21
CA VAL A 84 -12.17 22.94 -5.96
C VAL A 84 -12.25 23.91 -4.77
N ARG A 85 -12.93 25.06 -4.93
CA ARG A 85 -13.00 26.07 -3.87
C ARG A 85 -13.72 25.53 -2.64
N GLY A 86 -13.03 25.58 -1.50
CA GLY A 86 -13.55 25.13 -0.22
C GLY A 86 -13.71 23.63 -0.08
N SER A 87 -13.24 22.83 -1.06
CA SER A 87 -13.26 21.36 -0.98
C SER A 87 -12.24 20.83 0.00
N ASP A 88 -12.58 19.74 0.66
CA ASP A 88 -11.65 18.81 1.28
C ASP A 88 -11.19 17.83 0.21
N LEU A 89 -9.96 18.02 -0.29
CA LEU A 89 -9.49 17.44 -1.54
C LEU A 89 -8.49 16.33 -1.28
N TYR A 90 -8.75 15.16 -1.89
CA TYR A 90 -7.89 14.00 -1.84
C TYR A 90 -7.31 13.70 -3.22
N LEU A 91 -5.97 13.74 -3.32
CA LEU A 91 -5.23 13.41 -4.54
C LEU A 91 -4.69 11.99 -4.42
N LEU A 92 -5.12 11.09 -5.29
CA LEU A 92 -4.66 9.70 -5.31
C LEU A 92 -3.66 9.50 -6.44
N ILE A 93 -2.51 8.92 -6.13
CA ILE A 93 -1.43 8.73 -7.11
C ILE A 93 -0.74 7.38 -6.93
N ASP A 94 -0.54 6.67 -8.03
CA ASP A 94 0.37 5.53 -8.14
C ASP A 94 1.62 5.94 -8.93
N VAL A 95 2.72 6.21 -8.22
CA VAL A 95 4.00 6.59 -8.83
C VAL A 95 4.73 5.41 -9.46
N ALA A 96 4.31 4.18 -9.16
CA ALA A 96 4.93 2.97 -9.69
C ALA A 96 4.27 2.45 -10.98
N ASN A 97 3.22 3.13 -11.47
CA ASN A 97 2.48 2.67 -12.65
C ASN A 97 3.25 2.96 -13.95
N TYR A 98 3.95 1.97 -14.44
CA TYR A 98 4.72 2.04 -15.68
C TYR A 98 3.90 1.73 -16.95
N SER A 99 2.58 1.44 -16.82
CA SER A 99 1.74 1.11 -17.97
C SER A 99 1.34 2.32 -18.82
N LEU A 100 1.39 3.52 -18.22
CA LEU A 100 1.06 4.74 -18.94
C LEU A 100 2.23 5.20 -19.81
N THR A 101 1.88 5.67 -20.99
CA THR A 101 2.84 6.18 -21.96
C THR A 101 2.51 7.60 -22.44
N TYR A 102 3.49 8.31 -22.96
CA TYR A 102 3.31 9.58 -23.64
C TYR A 102 4.30 9.73 -24.79
N SER A 103 3.97 10.59 -25.75
CA SER A 103 4.88 10.89 -26.86
C SER A 103 5.90 11.96 -26.46
N LEU A 104 7.18 11.65 -26.64
CA LEU A 104 8.31 12.57 -26.46
C LEU A 104 9.06 12.68 -27.79
N CYS A 105 8.96 13.81 -28.48
CA CYS A 105 9.60 14.04 -29.78
C CYS A 105 9.31 12.91 -30.80
N GLY A 106 8.09 12.37 -30.79
CA GLY A 106 7.64 11.29 -31.70
C GLY A 106 7.99 9.88 -31.22
N HIS A 107 8.64 9.72 -30.06
CA HIS A 107 8.92 8.42 -29.45
C HIS A 107 7.92 8.15 -28.33
N GLU A 108 7.47 6.89 -28.19
CA GLU A 108 6.70 6.46 -27.04
C GLU A 108 7.60 6.30 -25.82
N ASN A 109 7.22 6.91 -24.71
CA ASN A 109 7.94 6.87 -23.45
C ASN A 109 7.02 6.42 -22.33
N HIS A 110 7.43 5.41 -21.56
CA HIS A 110 6.71 5.00 -20.36
C HIS A 110 6.92 6.02 -19.24
N MET A 111 5.85 6.30 -18.49
CA MET A 111 5.96 7.20 -17.33
C MET A 111 6.81 6.57 -16.24
N SER A 112 7.82 7.33 -15.82
CA SER A 112 8.65 7.01 -14.65
C SER A 112 7.97 7.48 -13.34
N PRO A 113 8.47 7.07 -12.17
CA PRO A 113 8.05 7.65 -10.89
C PRO A 113 8.19 9.18 -10.85
N ASP A 114 9.22 9.73 -11.50
CA ASP A 114 9.45 11.18 -11.60
C ASP A 114 8.36 11.86 -12.42
N ASP A 115 7.95 11.25 -13.53
CA ASP A 115 6.85 11.77 -14.37
C ASP A 115 5.55 11.84 -13.57
N HIS A 116 5.22 10.79 -12.85
CA HIS A 116 4.02 10.74 -12.00
C HIS A 116 4.10 11.77 -10.86
N TYR A 117 5.24 11.84 -10.18
CA TYR A 117 5.43 12.81 -9.10
C TYR A 117 5.35 14.25 -9.61
N GLN A 118 5.94 14.54 -10.78
CA GLN A 118 5.83 15.85 -11.40
C GLN A 118 4.38 16.17 -11.82
N ASP A 119 3.59 15.19 -12.26
CA ASP A 119 2.18 15.37 -12.57
C ASP A 119 1.35 15.67 -11.33
N LEU A 120 1.64 15.03 -10.19
CA LEU A 120 1.05 15.39 -8.91
C LEU A 120 1.28 16.87 -8.58
N LYS A 121 2.52 17.35 -8.70
CA LYS A 121 2.85 18.77 -8.43
C LYS A 121 2.09 19.72 -9.36
N ARG A 122 1.91 19.35 -10.62
CA ARG A 122 1.10 20.13 -11.58
C ARG A 122 -0.36 20.24 -11.14
N ILE A 123 -0.95 19.15 -10.63
CA ILE A 123 -2.32 19.16 -10.11
C ILE A 123 -2.40 19.99 -8.82
N ILE A 124 -1.47 19.84 -7.87
CA ILE A 124 -1.42 20.70 -6.66
C ILE A 124 -1.33 22.17 -7.05
N ALA A 125 -0.47 22.52 -8.01
CA ALA A 125 -0.34 23.89 -8.51
C ALA A 125 -1.65 24.38 -9.17
N ALA A 126 -2.38 23.53 -9.89
CA ALA A 126 -3.66 23.87 -10.51
C ALA A 126 -4.78 24.10 -9.48
N VAL A 127 -4.72 23.49 -8.29
CA VAL A 127 -5.63 23.80 -7.16
C VAL A 127 -5.47 25.27 -6.74
N GLY A 128 -4.24 25.81 -6.81
CA GLY A 128 -3.96 27.22 -6.62
C GLY A 128 -4.40 27.77 -5.26
N GLY A 129 -4.30 27.01 -4.18
CA GLY A 129 -4.66 27.39 -2.82
C GLY A 129 -6.18 27.61 -2.61
N LYS A 130 -7.02 27.06 -3.47
CA LYS A 130 -8.49 27.25 -3.39
C LYS A 130 -9.21 26.18 -2.59
N ALA A 131 -8.61 24.98 -2.48
CA ALA A 131 -9.12 23.94 -1.60
C ALA A 131 -9.04 24.38 -0.13
N ARG A 132 -9.89 23.83 0.70
CA ARG A 132 -9.84 24.04 2.15
C ARG A 132 -8.74 23.22 2.79
N ARG A 133 -8.54 21.98 2.32
CA ARG A 133 -7.50 21.06 2.75
C ARG A 133 -7.09 20.21 1.57
N ILE A 134 -5.82 19.87 1.47
CA ILE A 134 -5.28 18.95 0.47
C ILE A 134 -4.63 17.77 1.19
N THR A 135 -5.13 16.57 0.94
CA THR A 135 -4.54 15.32 1.39
C THR A 135 -4.04 14.54 0.18
N VAL A 136 -2.76 14.18 0.18
CA VAL A 136 -2.18 13.30 -0.85
C VAL A 136 -2.19 11.87 -0.34
N ILE A 137 -2.83 10.97 -1.08
CA ILE A 137 -2.76 9.52 -0.87
C ILE A 137 -1.81 8.96 -1.92
N MET A 138 -0.60 8.65 -1.50
CA MET A 138 0.48 8.10 -2.32
C MET A 138 0.85 6.73 -1.73
N PRO A 139 0.16 5.66 -2.15
CA PRO A 139 0.36 4.34 -1.53
C PRO A 139 1.81 3.90 -1.53
N PHE A 140 2.46 3.85 -2.70
CA PHE A 140 3.89 3.66 -2.82
C PHE A 140 4.57 5.03 -2.71
N LEU A 141 5.22 5.27 -1.56
CA LEU A 141 5.84 6.56 -1.30
C LEU A 141 7.02 6.80 -2.26
N TYR A 142 6.95 7.90 -3.00
CA TYR A 142 8.00 8.31 -3.94
C TYR A 142 9.36 8.42 -3.24
N GLU A 143 10.37 7.78 -3.82
CA GLU A 143 11.75 7.70 -3.32
C GLU A 143 11.88 7.13 -1.89
N SER A 144 10.94 6.29 -1.44
CA SER A 144 10.91 5.75 -0.07
C SER A 144 12.18 4.95 0.29
N ARG A 145 12.86 4.36 -0.69
CA ARG A 145 14.13 3.64 -0.48
C ARG A 145 15.32 4.57 -0.26
N GLN A 146 15.20 5.85 -0.66
CA GLN A 146 16.20 6.89 -0.42
C GLN A 146 15.86 7.71 0.84
N HIS A 147 15.65 6.99 1.96
CA HIS A 147 15.22 7.54 3.26
C HIS A 147 16.38 7.97 4.19
N LYS A 148 17.61 7.57 3.87
CA LYS A 148 18.82 7.89 4.66
C LYS A 148 20.02 8.06 3.76
N ARG A 149 21.04 8.74 4.26
CA ARG A 149 22.35 8.86 3.62
C ARG A 149 23.37 7.98 4.33
N SER A 150 24.16 7.25 3.57
CA SER A 150 25.33 6.52 4.05
C SER A 150 26.64 7.08 3.47
N ALA A 151 26.53 7.91 2.43
CA ALA A 151 27.66 8.55 1.75
C ALA A 151 27.24 9.92 1.18
N ARG A 152 27.85 10.35 0.09
CA ARG A 152 27.50 11.58 -0.65
C ARG A 152 26.31 11.27 -1.58
N GLU A 153 25.14 11.13 -1.01
CA GLU A 153 23.91 10.76 -1.68
C GLU A 153 22.88 11.87 -1.52
N SER A 154 21.92 11.94 -2.43
CA SER A 154 20.72 12.76 -2.26
C SER A 154 19.82 12.15 -1.17
N LEU A 155 18.88 12.93 -0.65
CA LEU A 155 17.89 12.49 0.33
C LEU A 155 16.49 12.76 -0.25
N ASP A 156 16.20 12.08 -1.35
CA ASP A 156 15.08 12.42 -2.22
C ASP A 156 13.72 12.26 -1.58
N CYS A 157 13.55 11.23 -0.74
CA CYS A 157 12.29 11.05 -0.01
C CYS A 157 11.97 12.26 0.90
N ALA A 158 12.95 12.74 1.66
CA ALA A 158 12.77 13.90 2.54
C ALA A 158 12.49 15.18 1.74
N LEU A 159 13.23 15.38 0.63
CA LEU A 159 13.04 16.54 -0.26
C LEU A 159 11.64 16.53 -0.88
N ALA A 160 11.16 15.37 -1.35
CA ALA A 160 9.83 15.23 -1.93
C ALA A 160 8.72 15.53 -0.91
N LEU A 161 8.85 15.04 0.33
CA LEU A 161 7.91 15.34 1.41
C LEU A 161 7.87 16.85 1.70
N GLN A 162 9.02 17.49 1.84
CA GLN A 162 9.14 18.93 2.07
C GLN A 162 8.57 19.75 0.90
N GLU A 163 8.81 19.32 -0.34
CA GLU A 163 8.29 19.98 -1.53
C GLU A 163 6.74 19.96 -1.54
N MET A 164 6.12 18.81 -1.29
CA MET A 164 4.66 18.71 -1.23
C MET A 164 4.05 19.61 -0.16
N VAL A 165 4.62 19.64 1.03
CA VAL A 165 4.18 20.48 2.13
C VAL A 165 4.34 21.96 1.80
N ASN A 166 5.47 22.37 1.21
CA ASN A 166 5.70 23.74 0.77
C ASN A 166 4.74 24.18 -0.35
N MET A 167 4.18 23.22 -1.10
CA MET A 167 3.15 23.48 -2.10
C MET A 167 1.73 23.56 -1.52
N GLY A 168 1.57 23.37 -0.20
CA GLY A 168 0.28 23.51 0.50
C GLY A 168 -0.46 22.19 0.68
N VAL A 169 0.24 21.06 0.70
CA VAL A 169 -0.33 19.77 1.13
C VAL A 169 -0.37 19.71 2.65
N ASP A 170 -1.55 19.47 3.21
CA ASP A 170 -1.78 19.42 4.65
C ASP A 170 -1.44 18.04 5.24
N ASN A 171 -1.82 16.96 4.52
CA ASN A 171 -1.62 15.59 4.97
C ASN A 171 -1.09 14.70 3.85
N ILE A 172 -0.23 13.76 4.21
CA ILE A 172 0.30 12.73 3.31
C ILE A 172 -0.02 11.37 3.92
N ILE A 173 -0.69 10.52 3.15
CA ILE A 173 -1.02 9.15 3.54
C ILE A 173 -0.29 8.21 2.59
N THR A 174 0.48 7.31 3.17
CA THR A 174 1.18 6.24 2.44
C THR A 174 0.87 4.88 3.07
N PHE A 175 1.29 3.83 2.39
CA PHE A 175 1.11 2.47 2.91
C PHE A 175 2.48 1.84 3.10
N ASP A 176 2.68 1.20 4.23
CA ASP A 176 3.88 0.44 4.56
C ASP A 176 5.19 1.12 4.10
N ALA A 177 5.39 2.36 4.55
CA ALA A 177 6.59 3.11 4.22
C ALA A 177 7.84 2.28 4.52
N HIS A 178 8.79 2.24 3.58
CA HIS A 178 10.04 1.46 3.69
C HIS A 178 10.78 1.74 5.00
N ASP A 179 10.80 3.00 5.40
CA ASP A 179 11.20 3.45 6.74
C ASP A 179 10.22 4.52 7.24
N PRO A 180 9.41 4.27 8.28
CA PRO A 180 8.42 5.23 8.76
C PRO A 180 9.03 6.50 9.35
N ARG A 181 10.35 6.53 9.65
CA ARG A 181 11.05 7.71 10.15
C ARG A 181 11.18 8.83 9.13
N VAL A 182 10.82 8.60 7.85
CA VAL A 182 10.76 9.66 6.83
C VAL A 182 9.82 10.79 7.24
N GLN A 183 8.81 10.54 8.08
CA GLN A 183 7.94 11.55 8.67
C GLN A 183 8.71 12.67 9.42
N ASN A 184 9.92 12.39 9.91
CA ASN A 184 10.77 13.36 10.59
C ASN A 184 11.20 14.53 9.67
N ALA A 185 11.06 14.39 8.35
CA ALA A 185 11.34 15.47 7.40
C ALA A 185 10.28 16.58 7.44
N ILE A 186 9.06 16.27 7.94
CA ILE A 186 7.91 17.18 7.96
C ILE A 186 7.17 17.14 9.32
N PRO A 187 7.85 17.45 10.45
CA PRO A 187 7.35 17.16 11.80
C PRO A 187 6.11 17.95 12.21
N LEU A 188 5.72 18.97 11.45
CA LEU A 188 4.55 19.84 11.74
C LEU A 188 3.36 19.55 10.82
N HIS A 189 3.42 18.50 9.97
CA HIS A 189 2.38 18.16 9.01
C HIS A 189 1.90 16.72 9.24
N GLY A 190 0.67 16.45 8.84
CA GLY A 190 0.09 15.12 8.92
C GLY A 190 0.82 14.14 8.00
N PHE A 191 1.33 13.05 8.58
CA PHE A 191 1.89 11.92 7.84
C PHE A 191 1.44 10.62 8.46
N GLU A 192 0.78 9.80 7.66
CA GLU A 192 0.30 8.50 8.10
C GLU A 192 0.86 7.39 7.23
N THR A 193 1.34 6.32 7.85
CA THR A 193 1.73 5.10 7.15
C THR A 193 0.86 3.94 7.61
N VAL A 194 0.16 3.33 6.66
CA VAL A 194 -0.90 2.35 6.91
C VAL A 194 -0.40 0.95 6.61
N GLN A 195 -0.64 0.00 7.51
CA GLN A 195 -0.26 -1.41 7.31
C GLN A 195 -1.43 -2.21 6.74
N PRO A 196 -1.24 -3.00 5.66
CA PRO A 196 -2.30 -3.80 5.04
C PRO A 196 -2.51 -5.18 5.71
N ALA A 197 -2.09 -5.33 6.97
CA ALA A 197 -2.07 -6.61 7.67
C ALA A 197 -3.41 -7.36 7.66
N TYR A 198 -4.52 -6.64 7.91
CA TYR A 198 -5.85 -7.24 7.88
C TYR A 198 -6.21 -7.81 6.51
N GLN A 199 -5.88 -7.10 5.43
CA GLN A 199 -6.19 -7.53 4.06
C GLN A 199 -5.36 -8.74 3.65
N PHE A 200 -4.11 -8.84 4.11
CA PHE A 200 -3.29 -10.03 3.88
C PHE A 200 -3.86 -11.26 4.58
N ILE A 201 -4.17 -11.13 5.88
CA ILE A 201 -4.75 -12.24 6.63
C ILE A 201 -6.10 -12.63 6.03
N LYS A 202 -6.97 -11.67 5.75
CA LYS A 202 -8.24 -11.92 5.08
C LYS A 202 -8.04 -12.62 3.74
N GLY A 203 -7.13 -12.12 2.90
CA GLY A 203 -6.81 -12.72 1.60
C GLY A 203 -6.32 -14.15 1.73
N LEU A 204 -5.42 -14.43 2.69
CA LEU A 204 -4.94 -15.80 2.95
C LEU A 204 -6.08 -16.72 3.37
N LEU A 205 -6.87 -16.33 4.37
CA LEU A 205 -7.97 -17.15 4.90
C LEU A 205 -9.05 -17.43 3.85
N SER A 206 -9.27 -16.50 2.91
CA SER A 206 -10.27 -16.65 1.85
C SER A 206 -9.87 -17.64 0.76
N HIS A 207 -8.58 -17.80 0.50
CA HIS A 207 -8.07 -18.57 -0.63
C HIS A 207 -7.39 -19.89 -0.24
N VAL A 208 -7.00 -20.03 1.02
CA VAL A 208 -6.31 -21.21 1.50
C VAL A 208 -7.14 -21.89 2.57
N LYS A 209 -7.51 -23.13 2.32
CA LYS A 209 -8.33 -23.95 3.25
C LYS A 209 -7.44 -24.73 4.22
N ASN A 210 -8.00 -25.06 5.38
CA ASN A 210 -7.40 -25.93 6.40
C ASN A 210 -6.06 -25.40 6.94
N LEU A 211 -5.91 -24.08 7.09
CA LEU A 211 -4.77 -23.49 7.76
C LEU A 211 -4.89 -23.69 9.28
N GLN A 212 -3.81 -24.09 9.91
CA GLN A 212 -3.66 -24.12 11.35
C GLN A 212 -2.77 -22.96 11.76
N ILE A 213 -3.39 -21.95 12.41
CA ILE A 213 -2.72 -20.69 12.79
C ILE A 213 -2.38 -20.79 14.28
N ASP A 214 -1.34 -21.52 14.58
CA ASP A 214 -0.77 -21.72 15.92
C ASP A 214 0.75 -21.97 15.82
N ASN A 215 1.45 -21.94 16.96
CA ASN A 215 2.90 -22.05 16.99
C ASN A 215 3.44 -23.44 16.59
N ASP A 216 2.62 -24.48 16.62
CA ASP A 216 3.06 -25.81 16.21
C ASP A 216 3.04 -25.96 14.67
N HIS A 217 2.19 -25.20 13.99
CA HIS A 217 1.92 -25.36 12.56
C HIS A 217 2.34 -24.18 11.69
N MET A 218 2.55 -23.00 12.27
CA MET A 218 2.85 -21.79 11.47
C MET A 218 3.91 -20.92 12.13
N MET A 219 4.68 -20.20 11.31
CA MET A 219 5.67 -19.22 11.77
C MET A 219 5.74 -18.03 10.80
N VAL A 220 6.01 -16.85 11.34
CA VAL A 220 6.25 -15.64 10.54
C VAL A 220 7.74 -15.46 10.32
N ILE A 221 8.14 -15.14 9.08
CA ILE A 221 9.54 -15.04 8.68
C ILE A 221 9.83 -13.63 8.15
N SER A 222 10.87 -13.02 8.70
CA SER A 222 11.49 -11.83 8.09
C SER A 222 12.55 -12.26 7.08
N PRO A 223 12.51 -11.78 5.82
CA PRO A 223 13.51 -12.13 4.82
C PRO A 223 14.91 -11.55 5.12
N ASP A 224 14.97 -10.46 5.86
CA ASP A 224 16.19 -9.80 6.33
C ASP A 224 15.93 -8.88 7.52
N GLU A 225 16.94 -8.09 7.90
CA GLU A 225 16.84 -7.14 9.03
C GLU A 225 15.82 -6.00 8.75
N GLY A 226 15.62 -5.61 7.49
CA GLY A 226 14.71 -4.54 7.10
C GLY A 226 13.24 -4.89 7.31
N GLY A 227 12.86 -6.16 7.10
CA GLY A 227 11.49 -6.67 7.27
C GLY A 227 11.11 -7.00 8.72
N MET A 228 12.08 -6.95 9.67
CA MET A 228 11.89 -7.48 11.02
C MET A 228 10.72 -6.84 11.79
N SER A 229 10.54 -5.53 11.71
CA SER A 229 9.43 -4.85 12.40
C SER A 229 8.05 -5.28 11.89
N ARG A 230 7.93 -5.55 10.58
CA ARG A 230 6.70 -6.07 9.96
C ARG A 230 6.41 -7.50 10.41
N ALA A 231 7.45 -8.35 10.42
CA ALA A 231 7.33 -9.72 10.87
C ALA A 231 6.93 -9.81 12.35
N ILE A 232 7.56 -9.00 13.21
CA ILE A 232 7.20 -8.90 14.64
C ILE A 232 5.73 -8.48 14.79
N TYR A 233 5.28 -7.50 14.02
CA TYR A 233 3.89 -7.02 14.11
C TYR A 233 2.90 -8.14 13.76
N ILE A 234 3.08 -8.81 12.61
CA ILE A 234 2.19 -9.90 12.19
C ILE A 234 2.26 -11.09 13.16
N ALA A 235 3.45 -11.47 13.61
CA ALA A 235 3.63 -12.54 14.58
C ALA A 235 2.88 -12.26 15.88
N ASN A 236 3.01 -11.05 16.43
CA ASN A 236 2.32 -10.64 17.66
C ASN A 236 0.79 -10.64 17.47
N VAL A 237 0.30 -10.14 16.35
CA VAL A 237 -1.15 -10.08 16.08
C VAL A 237 -1.77 -11.48 15.95
N LEU A 238 -1.03 -12.42 15.36
CA LEU A 238 -1.46 -13.81 15.17
C LEU A 238 -1.12 -14.71 16.36
N GLY A 239 -0.30 -14.24 17.32
CA GLY A 239 0.19 -15.05 18.43
C GLY A 239 1.18 -16.14 18.00
N LEU A 240 1.98 -15.88 16.95
CA LEU A 240 2.92 -16.83 16.35
C LEU A 240 4.37 -16.49 16.69
N ASP A 241 5.21 -17.51 16.65
CA ASP A 241 6.67 -17.34 16.67
C ASP A 241 7.16 -16.64 15.40
N MET A 242 8.31 -15.97 15.53
CA MET A 242 9.00 -15.34 14.41
C MET A 242 10.40 -15.94 14.21
N GLY A 243 10.77 -16.07 12.93
CA GLY A 243 12.14 -16.33 12.52
C GLY A 243 12.64 -15.25 11.56
N MET A 244 13.94 -15.18 11.36
CA MET A 244 14.52 -14.25 10.39
C MET A 244 15.73 -14.84 9.68
N PHE A 245 15.99 -14.34 8.47
CA PHE A 245 17.24 -14.58 7.76
C PHE A 245 18.20 -13.41 7.99
N TYR A 246 19.43 -13.75 8.30
CA TYR A 246 20.52 -12.80 8.46
C TYR A 246 21.53 -12.98 7.32
N LYS A 247 21.80 -11.89 6.61
CA LYS A 247 22.80 -11.86 5.53
C LYS A 247 24.18 -11.52 6.12
N ARG A 248 24.98 -12.53 6.46
CA ARG A 248 26.34 -12.33 6.90
C ARG A 248 27.21 -11.86 5.72
N ARG A 249 27.79 -10.67 5.85
CA ARG A 249 28.67 -10.08 4.83
C ARG A 249 30.14 -10.23 5.21
N ASP A 250 31.00 -10.43 4.22
CA ASP A 250 32.44 -10.38 4.39
C ASP A 250 32.91 -8.92 4.29
N TYR A 251 33.14 -8.30 5.43
CA TYR A 251 33.64 -6.91 5.47
C TYR A 251 35.11 -6.78 5.11
N THR A 252 35.83 -7.89 4.91
CA THR A 252 37.24 -7.89 4.48
C THR A 252 37.40 -7.73 2.96
N ARG A 253 36.33 -7.89 2.20
CA ARG A 253 36.30 -7.82 0.74
C ARG A 253 35.25 -6.85 0.24
N ILE A 254 35.56 -6.18 -0.87
CA ILE A 254 34.61 -5.34 -1.62
C ILE A 254 34.56 -5.87 -3.04
N GLU A 255 33.39 -6.34 -3.48
CA GLU A 255 33.11 -6.77 -4.84
C GLU A 255 31.99 -5.90 -5.42
N ASN A 256 32.23 -5.27 -6.58
CA ASN A 256 31.29 -4.35 -7.21
C ASN A 256 30.76 -3.25 -6.27
N GLY A 257 31.64 -2.71 -5.40
CA GLY A 257 31.27 -1.65 -4.45
C GLY A 257 30.45 -2.10 -3.23
N ARG A 258 30.31 -3.41 -3.02
CA ARG A 258 29.58 -4.00 -1.88
C ARG A 258 30.38 -5.12 -1.21
N ASN A 259 30.13 -5.32 0.07
CA ASN A 259 30.68 -6.47 0.78
C ASN A 259 29.89 -7.73 0.37
N PRO A 260 30.54 -8.80 -0.14
CA PRO A 260 29.85 -10.00 -0.58
C PRO A 260 29.13 -10.69 0.58
N ILE A 261 27.98 -11.30 0.27
CA ILE A 261 27.23 -12.13 1.23
C ILE A 261 27.90 -13.50 1.28
N VAL A 262 28.38 -13.90 2.45
CA VAL A 262 29.07 -15.17 2.66
C VAL A 262 28.17 -16.27 3.23
N ALA A 263 27.05 -15.90 3.86
CA ALA A 263 26.07 -16.87 4.36
C ALA A 263 24.70 -16.22 4.55
N HIS A 264 23.65 -17.03 4.33
CA HIS A 264 22.28 -16.76 4.77
C HIS A 264 22.01 -17.66 5.97
N GLU A 265 22.07 -17.09 7.16
CA GLU A 265 21.83 -17.82 8.41
C GLU A 265 20.39 -17.60 8.86
N PHE A 266 19.72 -18.67 9.26
CA PHE A 266 18.37 -18.59 9.83
C PHE A 266 18.47 -18.51 11.35
N LEU A 267 17.75 -17.56 11.92
CA LEU A 267 17.60 -17.37 13.36
C LEU A 267 16.13 -17.60 13.72
N GLY A 268 15.85 -18.62 14.51
CA GLY A 268 14.50 -18.99 14.93
C GLY A 268 14.44 -20.41 15.47
N SER A 269 13.26 -20.82 15.95
CA SER A 269 12.96 -22.19 16.36
C SER A 269 12.86 -23.14 15.14
N SER A 270 12.62 -24.44 15.38
CA SER A 270 12.44 -25.41 14.28
C SER A 270 11.25 -25.04 13.40
N ILE A 271 11.47 -25.14 12.08
CA ILE A 271 10.46 -24.86 11.05
C ILE A 271 10.00 -26.10 10.29
N GLU A 272 10.55 -27.28 10.64
CA GLU A 272 10.22 -28.54 9.96
C GLU A 272 8.72 -28.84 10.07
N GLY A 273 8.06 -29.00 8.94
CA GLY A 273 6.63 -29.29 8.82
C GLY A 273 5.69 -28.09 9.01
N LYS A 274 6.19 -26.92 9.38
CA LYS A 274 5.35 -25.72 9.59
C LYS A 274 5.11 -24.94 8.30
N ASP A 275 3.98 -24.26 8.23
CA ASP A 275 3.67 -23.28 7.20
C ASP A 275 4.39 -21.95 7.52
N MET A 276 4.88 -21.26 6.50
CA MET A 276 5.65 -20.02 6.65
C MET A 276 4.93 -18.83 6.04
N ILE A 277 4.83 -17.73 6.78
CA ILE A 277 4.45 -16.40 6.26
C ILE A 277 5.72 -15.57 6.13
N VAL A 278 6.22 -15.40 4.91
CA VAL A 278 7.34 -14.48 4.63
C VAL A 278 6.78 -13.11 4.33
N ILE A 279 7.17 -12.08 5.08
CA ILE A 279 6.62 -10.73 4.93
C ILE A 279 7.70 -9.69 4.65
N ASP A 280 7.43 -8.84 3.64
CA ASP A 280 8.26 -7.70 3.26
C ASP A 280 7.39 -6.48 2.88
N ASP A 281 7.98 -5.30 2.66
CA ASP A 281 7.27 -4.14 2.12
C ASP A 281 7.02 -4.29 0.62
N MET A 282 7.98 -4.80 -0.14
CA MET A 282 7.85 -4.90 -1.58
C MET A 282 8.57 -6.11 -2.17
N ILE A 283 8.01 -6.62 -3.26
CA ILE A 283 8.69 -7.53 -4.18
C ILE A 283 9.20 -6.68 -5.35
N SER A 284 10.52 -6.43 -5.40
CA SER A 284 11.18 -5.79 -6.55
C SER A 284 11.45 -6.85 -7.64
N SER A 285 12.67 -7.38 -7.75
CA SER A 285 12.97 -8.48 -8.68
C SER A 285 12.46 -9.85 -8.23
N GLY A 286 12.11 -9.98 -6.96
CA GLY A 286 11.71 -11.25 -6.33
C GLY A 286 12.87 -12.16 -5.91
N GLU A 287 14.11 -11.82 -6.23
CA GLU A 287 15.28 -12.67 -5.95
C GLU A 287 15.40 -12.99 -4.45
N SER A 288 15.37 -11.97 -3.62
CA SER A 288 15.54 -12.14 -2.15
C SER A 288 14.48 -13.04 -1.53
N VAL A 289 13.21 -12.84 -1.90
CA VAL A 289 12.10 -13.63 -1.35
C VAL A 289 12.12 -15.07 -1.84
N LEU A 290 12.52 -15.30 -3.10
CA LEU A 290 12.64 -16.67 -3.65
C LEU A 290 13.85 -17.42 -3.10
N GLU A 291 14.96 -16.73 -2.81
CA GLU A 291 16.10 -17.31 -2.08
C GLU A 291 15.68 -17.75 -0.67
N VAL A 292 14.95 -16.91 0.05
CA VAL A 292 14.41 -17.24 1.38
C VAL A 292 13.46 -18.43 1.29
N ALA A 293 12.52 -18.43 0.35
CA ALA A 293 11.60 -19.56 0.15
C ALA A 293 12.35 -20.87 -0.11
N THR A 294 13.36 -20.85 -0.97
CA THR A 294 14.20 -22.01 -1.24
C THR A 294 14.97 -22.49 0.01
N ALA A 295 15.49 -21.56 0.80
CA ALA A 295 16.19 -21.87 2.04
C ALA A 295 15.26 -22.46 3.12
N LEU A 296 14.00 -22.01 3.18
CA LEU A 296 12.98 -22.58 4.06
C LEU A 296 12.60 -24.00 3.63
N LYS A 297 12.40 -24.24 2.34
CA LYS A 297 12.11 -25.60 1.81
C LYS A 297 13.26 -26.59 2.07
N LYS A 298 14.51 -26.16 1.95
CA LYS A 298 15.67 -26.99 2.35
C LYS A 298 15.64 -27.40 3.83
N ARG A 299 14.98 -26.60 4.68
CA ARG A 299 14.75 -26.89 6.10
C ARG A 299 13.43 -27.60 6.36
N LYS A 300 12.81 -28.13 5.30
CA LYS A 300 11.57 -28.90 5.32
C LYS A 300 10.33 -28.10 5.81
N ALA A 301 10.29 -26.80 5.57
CA ALA A 301 9.06 -26.04 5.72
C ALA A 301 7.96 -26.63 4.81
N ASN A 302 6.71 -26.60 5.28
CA ASN A 302 5.56 -27.13 4.54
C ASN A 302 5.13 -26.12 3.46
N LYS A 303 4.17 -25.26 3.69
CA LYS A 303 3.72 -24.24 2.73
C LYS A 303 4.45 -22.92 2.96
N ILE A 304 4.63 -22.16 1.88
CA ILE A 304 5.25 -20.83 1.95
C ILE A 304 4.32 -19.80 1.32
N PHE A 305 3.87 -18.86 2.15
CA PHE A 305 3.05 -17.73 1.80
C PHE A 305 3.91 -16.46 1.85
N VAL A 306 3.94 -15.72 0.76
CA VAL A 306 4.69 -14.47 0.67
C VAL A 306 3.72 -13.30 0.74
N PHE A 307 3.93 -12.39 1.68
CA PHE A 307 3.18 -11.15 1.83
C PHE A 307 4.08 -9.97 1.47
N ALA A 308 3.65 -9.13 0.58
CA ALA A 308 4.32 -7.86 0.31
C ALA A 308 3.29 -6.77 -0.02
N THR A 309 3.46 -5.60 0.54
CA THR A 309 2.54 -4.50 0.26
C THR A 309 2.54 -4.14 -1.22
N PHE A 310 3.73 -4.14 -1.84
CA PHE A 310 3.88 -3.77 -3.25
C PHE A 310 4.52 -4.89 -4.07
N GLY A 311 3.81 -5.34 -5.09
CA GLY A 311 4.30 -6.31 -6.07
C GLY A 311 4.78 -5.63 -7.33
N LEU A 312 6.04 -5.18 -7.38
CA LEU A 312 6.61 -4.51 -8.56
C LEU A 312 7.00 -5.51 -9.66
N PHE A 313 7.47 -6.69 -9.31
CA PHE A 313 7.89 -7.76 -10.22
C PHE A 313 8.77 -7.28 -11.37
N THR A 314 9.78 -6.45 -11.07
CA THR A 314 10.62 -5.78 -12.06
C THR A 314 11.43 -6.71 -12.98
N ALA A 315 11.58 -7.98 -12.60
CA ALA A 315 12.25 -9.01 -13.42
C ALA A 315 11.25 -9.99 -14.09
N GLY A 316 9.97 -9.61 -14.16
CA GLY A 316 8.90 -10.43 -14.72
C GLY A 316 8.43 -11.54 -13.77
N LEU A 317 7.54 -12.41 -14.27
CA LEU A 317 6.84 -13.44 -13.48
C LEU A 317 7.46 -14.84 -13.58
N ASP A 318 8.29 -15.11 -14.58
CA ASP A 318 8.81 -16.45 -14.88
C ASP A 318 9.52 -17.15 -13.70
N ARG A 319 10.18 -16.36 -12.84
CA ARG A 319 10.86 -16.93 -11.65
C ARG A 319 9.85 -17.40 -10.61
N PHE A 320 8.75 -16.68 -10.45
CA PHE A 320 7.65 -17.06 -9.57
C PHE A 320 6.85 -18.22 -10.11
N ASP A 321 6.59 -18.25 -11.43
CA ASP A 321 5.94 -19.38 -12.10
C ASP A 321 6.73 -20.69 -11.88
N ARG A 322 8.06 -20.65 -12.04
CA ARG A 322 8.95 -21.78 -11.74
C ARG A 322 8.95 -22.14 -10.27
N ALA A 323 9.10 -21.17 -9.39
CA ALA A 323 9.10 -21.43 -7.95
C ALA A 323 7.79 -22.06 -7.46
N TYR A 324 6.65 -21.68 -8.05
CA TYR A 324 5.36 -22.30 -7.79
C TYR A 324 5.30 -23.73 -8.33
N ALA A 325 5.72 -23.97 -9.57
CA ALA A 325 5.76 -25.28 -10.18
C ALA A 325 6.67 -26.26 -9.43
N ASP A 326 7.80 -25.78 -8.92
CA ASP A 326 8.76 -26.55 -8.10
C ASP A 326 8.30 -26.72 -6.63
N GLY A 327 7.16 -26.15 -6.24
CA GLY A 327 6.64 -26.19 -4.88
C GLY A 327 7.47 -25.38 -3.88
N ALA A 328 8.28 -24.41 -4.33
CA ALA A 328 9.06 -23.55 -3.46
C ALA A 328 8.22 -22.45 -2.79
N ILE A 329 7.14 -22.02 -3.45
CA ILE A 329 6.13 -21.10 -2.91
C ILE A 329 4.74 -21.68 -3.15
N ASP A 330 3.79 -21.34 -2.28
CA ASP A 330 2.38 -21.73 -2.43
C ASP A 330 1.50 -20.57 -2.86
N ARG A 331 1.63 -19.39 -2.25
CA ARG A 331 0.89 -18.17 -2.62
C ARG A 331 1.75 -16.93 -2.41
N VAL A 332 1.51 -15.94 -3.26
CA VAL A 332 2.06 -14.60 -3.12
C VAL A 332 0.88 -13.62 -3.04
N LEU A 333 0.83 -12.88 -1.96
CA LEU A 333 -0.21 -11.89 -1.70
C LEU A 333 0.40 -10.50 -1.79
N THR A 334 -0.13 -9.67 -2.68
CA THR A 334 0.18 -8.24 -2.68
C THR A 334 -1.10 -7.41 -2.76
N THR A 335 -0.97 -6.11 -2.55
CA THR A 335 -2.13 -5.21 -2.59
C THR A 335 -2.36 -4.66 -4.00
N ASN A 336 -3.59 -4.15 -4.25
CA ASN A 336 -3.93 -3.41 -5.45
C ASN A 336 -3.59 -1.91 -5.36
N LEU A 337 -2.65 -1.55 -4.50
CA LEU A 337 -2.24 -0.15 -4.26
C LEU A 337 -1.37 0.43 -5.38
N ILE A 338 -0.77 -0.43 -6.18
CA ILE A 338 -0.01 -0.09 -7.39
C ILE A 338 -0.56 -0.89 -8.57
N TYR A 339 -0.17 -0.50 -9.78
CA TYR A 339 -0.57 -1.18 -10.99
C TYR A 339 -0.25 -2.68 -10.95
N GLN A 340 -1.25 -3.48 -11.30
CA GLN A 340 -1.16 -4.93 -11.42
C GLN A 340 -1.45 -5.32 -12.86
N THR A 341 -0.52 -6.05 -13.50
CA THR A 341 -0.73 -6.49 -14.89
C THR A 341 -1.83 -7.55 -14.97
N PRO A 342 -2.59 -7.63 -16.08
CA PRO A 342 -3.57 -8.70 -16.29
C PRO A 342 -2.94 -10.11 -16.20
N GLU A 343 -1.69 -10.24 -16.63
CA GLU A 343 -0.92 -11.48 -16.52
C GLU A 343 -0.70 -11.90 -15.08
N LEU A 344 -0.31 -10.96 -14.21
CA LEU A 344 -0.13 -11.22 -12.78
C LEU A 344 -1.45 -11.67 -12.14
N LEU A 345 -2.54 -10.97 -12.45
CA LEU A 345 -3.87 -11.27 -11.91
C LEU A 345 -4.41 -12.65 -12.34
N SER A 346 -3.89 -13.21 -13.42
CA SER A 346 -4.28 -14.54 -13.94
C SER A 346 -3.53 -15.71 -13.30
N ARG A 347 -2.49 -15.45 -12.48
CA ARG A 347 -1.64 -16.51 -11.90
C ARG A 347 -2.33 -17.19 -10.71
N GLU A 348 -2.33 -18.52 -10.69
CA GLU A 348 -2.89 -19.32 -9.58
C GLU A 348 -2.19 -19.06 -8.24
N TRP A 349 -0.89 -18.78 -8.27
CA TRP A 349 -0.11 -18.50 -7.08
C TRP A 349 -0.34 -17.11 -6.53
N TYR A 350 -1.01 -16.23 -7.28
CA TYR A 350 -1.15 -14.83 -6.92
C TYR A 350 -2.52 -14.52 -6.30
N ILE A 351 -2.52 -13.70 -5.25
CA ILE A 351 -3.72 -13.20 -4.59
C ILE A 351 -3.60 -11.68 -4.47
N SER A 352 -4.52 -10.96 -5.10
CA SER A 352 -4.62 -9.50 -4.97
C SER A 352 -5.48 -9.12 -3.76
N CYS A 353 -4.89 -8.41 -2.80
CA CYS A 353 -5.58 -7.90 -1.61
C CYS A 353 -6.13 -6.50 -1.89
N ASP A 354 -7.45 -6.36 -1.98
CA ASP A 354 -8.11 -5.09 -2.32
C ASP A 354 -8.13 -4.11 -1.14
N MET A 355 -7.50 -2.95 -1.33
CA MET A 355 -7.40 -1.87 -0.35
C MET A 355 -8.42 -0.74 -0.58
N SER A 356 -9.21 -0.78 -1.66
CA SER A 356 -10.10 0.31 -2.08
C SER A 356 -11.09 0.70 -0.99
N LYS A 357 -11.72 -0.31 -0.36
CA LYS A 357 -12.66 -0.09 0.73
C LYS A 357 -12.00 0.57 1.94
N TYR A 358 -10.75 0.20 2.22
CA TYR A 358 -10.01 0.75 3.34
C TYR A 358 -9.62 2.21 3.10
N ILE A 359 -9.18 2.54 1.89
CA ILE A 359 -8.91 3.93 1.49
C ILE A 359 -10.18 4.77 1.59
N ALA A 360 -11.32 4.25 1.13
CA ALA A 360 -12.60 4.94 1.26
C ALA A 360 -12.96 5.23 2.73
N TYR A 361 -12.69 4.30 3.65
CA TYR A 361 -12.89 4.53 5.10
C TYR A 361 -11.99 5.63 5.64
N ILE A 362 -10.72 5.65 5.25
CA ILE A 362 -9.78 6.70 5.65
C ILE A 362 -10.31 8.07 5.19
N ILE A 363 -10.67 8.18 3.91
CA ILE A 363 -11.18 9.42 3.32
C ILE A 363 -12.46 9.89 4.03
N ASP A 364 -13.43 8.99 4.22
CA ASP A 364 -14.70 9.35 4.85
C ASP A 364 -14.50 9.78 6.30
N THR A 365 -13.64 9.10 7.05
CA THR A 365 -13.32 9.42 8.45
C THR A 365 -12.60 10.76 8.56
N LEU A 366 -11.60 11.01 7.73
CA LEU A 366 -10.87 12.28 7.72
C LEU A 366 -11.74 13.46 7.24
N ASN A 367 -12.61 13.25 6.25
CA ASN A 367 -13.53 14.29 5.81
C ASN A 367 -14.48 14.75 6.92
N HIS A 368 -14.76 13.88 7.88
CA HIS A 368 -15.55 14.21 9.08
C HIS A 368 -14.67 14.67 10.27
N ASP A 369 -13.39 14.94 10.05
CA ASP A 369 -12.42 15.37 11.06
C ASP A 369 -12.36 14.43 12.28
N THR A 370 -12.49 13.14 12.02
CA THR A 370 -12.52 12.08 13.03
C THR A 370 -11.22 11.29 13.01
N SER A 371 -10.79 10.80 14.17
CA SER A 371 -9.57 10.00 14.31
C SER A 371 -9.63 8.70 13.49
N ILE A 372 -8.56 8.40 12.77
CA ILE A 372 -8.37 7.13 12.05
C ILE A 372 -7.69 6.06 12.90
N SER A 373 -7.38 6.31 14.18
CA SER A 373 -6.63 5.39 15.04
C SER A 373 -7.23 3.98 15.09
N ASP A 374 -8.57 3.88 15.15
CA ASP A 374 -9.25 2.57 15.14
C ASP A 374 -9.10 1.83 13.80
N LEU A 375 -8.92 2.59 12.70
CA LEU A 375 -8.64 2.00 11.39
C LEU A 375 -7.20 1.51 11.30
N LEU A 376 -6.26 2.24 11.92
CA LEU A 376 -4.84 1.91 11.92
C LEU A 376 -4.52 0.72 12.82
N ASN A 377 -5.41 0.37 13.77
CA ASN A 377 -5.23 -0.79 14.67
C ASN A 377 -6.21 -1.92 14.30
N PRO A 378 -5.84 -2.86 13.40
CA PRO A 378 -6.71 -3.94 12.96
C PRO A 378 -6.69 -5.20 13.84
N VAL A 379 -6.04 -5.17 15.03
CA VAL A 379 -5.76 -6.38 15.84
C VAL A 379 -7.05 -7.16 16.14
N GLU A 380 -8.07 -6.52 16.70
CA GLU A 380 -9.34 -7.18 17.04
C GLU A 380 -10.03 -7.77 15.80
N ARG A 381 -9.96 -7.07 14.66
CA ARG A 381 -10.55 -7.54 13.39
C ARG A 381 -9.82 -8.76 12.86
N ILE A 382 -8.49 -8.79 12.96
CA ILE A 382 -7.68 -9.94 12.55
C ILE A 382 -7.99 -11.14 13.44
N GLN A 383 -7.97 -10.97 14.76
CA GLN A 383 -8.27 -12.04 15.70
C GLN A 383 -9.69 -12.60 15.52
N SER A 384 -10.67 -11.73 15.30
CA SER A 384 -12.04 -12.15 14.98
C SER A 384 -12.13 -12.93 13.65
N ALA A 385 -11.38 -12.52 12.63
CA ALA A 385 -11.35 -13.21 11.34
C ALA A 385 -10.71 -14.61 11.48
N VAL A 386 -9.63 -14.72 12.23
CA VAL A 386 -8.96 -16.01 12.51
C VAL A 386 -9.89 -16.94 13.29
N ALA A 387 -10.55 -16.45 14.34
CA ALA A 387 -11.51 -17.26 15.13
C ALA A 387 -12.66 -17.80 14.26
N ARG A 388 -13.29 -16.94 13.45
CA ARG A 388 -14.35 -17.35 12.52
C ARG A 388 -13.88 -18.35 11.46
N TYR A 389 -12.64 -18.24 11.01
CA TYR A 389 -12.06 -19.21 10.09
C TYR A 389 -11.92 -20.59 10.74
N HIS A 390 -11.46 -20.66 11.99
CA HIS A 390 -11.36 -21.92 12.76
C HIS A 390 -12.73 -22.55 13.04
N ASP A 391 -13.77 -21.71 13.25
CA ASP A 391 -15.15 -22.16 13.47
C ASP A 391 -15.85 -22.57 12.15
N GLY A 392 -15.21 -22.42 11.01
CA GLY A 392 -15.79 -22.74 9.69
C GLY A 392 -16.86 -21.74 9.23
N GLU A 393 -16.93 -20.57 9.85
CA GLU A 393 -17.95 -19.53 9.59
C GLU A 393 -17.49 -18.47 8.57
N LEU A 394 -16.33 -18.63 7.97
CA LEU A 394 -15.80 -17.63 7.03
C LEU A 394 -16.37 -17.85 5.62
N ASP A 395 -17.58 -17.32 5.38
CA ASP A 395 -18.01 -16.88 4.06
C ASP A 395 -17.36 -15.50 3.80
N VAL A 396 -16.37 -15.46 2.92
CA VAL A 396 -15.56 -14.27 2.62
C VAL A 396 -16.10 -13.53 1.40
#